data_94bc278e9bb22c7f44cc3a28dec816bf
#
_entry.id   94bc278e9bb22c7f44cc3a28dec816bf
#
_cell.length_a   1.000
_cell.length_b   1.000
_cell.length_c   1.000
_cell.angle_alpha   90.00
_cell.angle_beta   90.00
_cell.angle_gamma   90.00
#
_symmetry.space_group_name_H-M   'P 1'
#
loop_
_entity.id
_entity.type
_entity.pdbx_description
1 polymer ?
#
loop_
_entity_poly.entity_id
_entity_poly.type
_entity_poly.pdbx_seq_one_letter_code
_entity_poly.pdbx_strand_id
1 'polypeptide(L)'
;DRANAEVREEVVDRLIALEREQERLAYYIALLKDTQQETVIKRFYFEGRTWSDIAQELNVVTRTVHKIKNRALDRLAAMYTFADRPQP
;
A
#
# COMPACT_ATOMS: atom_id res chain seq x y z
N ASP A 1 -31.19 -15.80 12.35
CA ASP A 1 -30.68 -17.06 11.89
C ASP A 1 -29.18 -17.18 12.20
N ARG A 2 -28.80 -18.32 12.75
CA ARG A 2 -27.43 -18.57 13.19
C ARG A 2 -26.41 -18.50 12.04
N ALA A 3 -26.78 -19.03 10.88
CA ALA A 3 -25.91 -18.99 9.70
C ALA A 3 -25.65 -17.57 9.24
N ASN A 4 -26.67 -16.71 9.29
CA ASN A 4 -26.52 -15.30 8.90
C ASN A 4 -25.62 -14.54 9.89
N ALA A 5 -25.71 -14.86 11.18
CA ALA A 5 -24.85 -14.25 12.19
C ALA A 5 -23.39 -14.62 11.97
N GLU A 6 -23.10 -15.90 11.65
CA GLU A 6 -21.75 -16.37 11.37
C GLU A 6 -21.16 -15.68 10.13
N VAL A 7 -21.95 -15.53 9.06
CA VAL A 7 -21.51 -14.83 7.84
C VAL A 7 -21.19 -13.35 8.13
N ARG A 8 -22.02 -12.70 8.95
CA ARG A 8 -21.79 -11.31 9.33
C ARG A 8 -20.48 -11.16 10.10
N GLU A 9 -20.19 -12.06 11.03
CA GLU A 9 -18.95 -12.03 11.80
C GLU A 9 -17.74 -12.18 10.89
N GLU A 10 -17.76 -13.12 9.93
CA GLU A 10 -16.67 -13.30 8.97
C GLU A 10 -16.43 -12.05 8.14
N VAL A 11 -17.51 -11.42 7.66
CA VAL A 11 -17.39 -10.20 6.84
C VAL A 11 -16.77 -9.07 7.67
N VAL A 12 -17.24 -8.88 8.90
CA VAL A 12 -16.71 -7.84 9.79
C VAL A 12 -15.24 -8.09 10.09
N ASP A 13 -14.86 -9.33 10.39
CA ASP A 13 -13.47 -9.68 10.68
C ASP A 13 -12.55 -9.36 9.49
N ARG A 14 -13.01 -9.65 8.27
CA ARG A 14 -12.25 -9.33 7.04
C ARG A 14 -12.11 -7.83 6.84
N LEU A 15 -13.17 -7.07 7.10
CA LEU A 15 -13.13 -5.61 6.99
C LEU A 15 -12.13 -5.00 7.97
N ILE A 16 -12.12 -5.49 9.21
CA ILE A 16 -11.17 -5.04 10.23
C ILE A 16 -9.74 -5.37 9.80
N ALA A 17 -9.51 -6.57 9.29
CA ALA A 17 -8.19 -6.98 8.81
C ALA A 17 -7.71 -6.10 7.65
N LEU A 18 -8.60 -5.78 6.69
CA LEU A 18 -8.27 -4.89 5.57
C LEU A 18 -7.94 -3.48 6.05
N GLU A 19 -8.69 -2.94 7.00
CA GLU A 19 -8.41 -1.62 7.56
C GLU A 19 -7.05 -1.59 8.25
N ARG A 20 -6.73 -2.63 9.03
CA ARG A 20 -5.43 -2.74 9.70
C ARG A 20 -4.29 -2.81 8.69
N GLU A 21 -4.45 -3.55 7.61
CA GLU A 21 -3.44 -3.64 6.56
C GLU A 21 -3.24 -2.30 5.84
N GLN A 22 -4.32 -1.55 5.61
CA GLN A 22 -4.22 -0.22 5.02
C GLN A 22 -3.48 0.75 5.93
N GLU A 23 -3.76 0.73 7.22
CA GLU A 23 -3.07 1.55 8.21
C GLU A 23 -1.59 1.19 8.28
N ARG A 24 -1.28 -0.10 8.28
CA ARG A 24 0.08 -0.61 8.30
C ARG A 24 0.83 -0.16 7.05
N LEU A 25 0.21 -0.28 5.89
CA LEU A 25 0.81 0.16 4.63
C LEU A 25 1.06 1.67 4.63
N ALA A 26 0.09 2.46 5.10
CA ALA A 26 0.24 3.91 5.20
C ALA A 26 1.41 4.28 6.11
N TYR A 27 1.58 3.57 7.22
CA TYR A 27 2.70 3.77 8.13
C TYR A 27 4.05 3.50 7.45
N TYR A 28 4.15 2.38 6.72
CA TYR A 28 5.38 2.04 6.02
C TYR A 28 5.67 3.00 4.87
N ILE A 29 4.64 3.48 4.18
CA ILE A 29 4.81 4.49 3.12
C ILE A 29 5.41 5.76 3.73
N ALA A 30 4.94 6.19 4.90
CA ALA A 30 5.50 7.35 5.58
C ALA A 30 6.96 7.14 5.95
N LEU A 31 7.38 5.91 6.24
CA LEU A 31 8.77 5.59 6.56
C LEU A 31 9.70 5.61 5.35
N LEU A 32 9.18 5.63 4.14
CA LEU A 32 10.01 5.74 2.93
C LEU A 32 10.84 7.02 2.93
N LYS A 33 10.30 8.10 3.48
CA LYS A 33 10.95 9.42 3.54
C LYS A 33 11.46 9.90 2.17
N ASP A 34 10.70 9.56 1.14
CA ASP A 34 10.97 9.96 -0.24
C ASP A 34 9.65 10.41 -0.84
N THR A 35 9.53 11.72 -1.10
CA THR A 35 8.28 12.32 -1.53
C THR A 35 7.76 11.72 -2.84
N GLN A 36 8.65 11.47 -3.80
CA GLN A 36 8.25 10.86 -5.07
C GLN A 36 7.74 9.44 -4.89
N GLN A 37 8.44 8.63 -4.09
CA GLN A 37 8.03 7.26 -3.81
C GLN A 37 6.69 7.23 -3.09
N GLU A 38 6.51 8.07 -2.08
CA GLU A 38 5.23 8.16 -1.36
C GLU A 38 4.11 8.57 -2.29
N THR A 39 4.33 9.58 -3.13
CA THR A 39 3.31 10.08 -4.06
C THR A 39 2.90 9.00 -5.03
N VAL A 40 3.86 8.31 -5.67
CA VAL A 40 3.56 7.25 -6.64
C VAL A 40 2.72 6.15 -6.01
N ILE A 41 3.11 5.66 -4.84
CA ILE A 41 2.41 4.57 -4.17
C ILE A 41 1.01 4.99 -3.74
N LYS A 42 0.87 6.17 -3.13
CA LYS A 42 -0.44 6.67 -2.68
C LYS A 42 -1.39 6.91 -3.84
N ARG A 43 -0.93 7.56 -4.91
CA ARG A 43 -1.77 7.86 -6.06
C ARG A 43 -2.27 6.61 -6.75
N PHE A 44 -1.42 5.62 -6.91
CA PHE A 44 -1.81 4.39 -7.60
C PHE A 44 -2.66 3.47 -6.73
N TYR A 45 -2.19 3.14 -5.53
CA TYR A 45 -2.83 2.11 -4.71
C TYR A 45 -4.00 2.63 -3.88
N PHE A 46 -3.96 3.88 -3.43
CA PHE A 46 -5.03 4.43 -2.59
C PHE A 46 -6.03 5.26 -3.38
N GLU A 47 -5.57 5.97 -4.41
CA GLU A 47 -6.44 6.88 -5.16
C GLU A 47 -6.85 6.33 -6.53
N GLY A 48 -6.32 5.19 -6.94
CA GLY A 48 -6.68 4.56 -8.21
C GLY A 48 -6.29 5.33 -9.44
N ARG A 49 -5.26 6.15 -9.36
CA ARG A 49 -4.80 6.93 -10.51
C ARG A 49 -3.99 6.07 -11.46
N THR A 50 -4.04 6.42 -12.75
CA THR A 50 -3.25 5.71 -13.77
C THR A 50 -1.78 6.12 -13.71
N TRP A 51 -0.91 5.29 -14.26
CA TRP A 51 0.52 5.63 -14.38
C TRP A 51 0.72 6.91 -15.19
N SER A 52 -0.09 7.12 -16.23
CA SER A 52 -0.04 8.32 -17.05
C SER A 52 -0.39 9.58 -16.23
N ASP A 53 -1.43 9.50 -15.40
CA ASP A 53 -1.83 10.61 -14.53
C ASP A 53 -0.71 10.97 -13.54
N ILE A 54 -0.09 9.96 -12.96
CA ILE A 54 1.00 10.15 -12.01
C ILE A 54 2.22 10.78 -12.69
N ALA A 55 2.53 10.32 -13.91
CA ALA A 55 3.64 10.87 -14.70
C ALA A 55 3.43 12.34 -14.98
N GLN A 56 2.21 12.73 -15.33
CA GLN A 56 1.87 14.14 -15.57
C GLN A 56 2.02 14.97 -14.29
N GLU A 57 1.52 14.47 -13.16
CA GLU A 57 1.62 15.16 -11.88
C GLU A 57 3.06 15.40 -11.48
N LEU A 58 3.93 14.40 -11.68
CA LEU A 58 5.35 14.48 -11.31
C LEU A 58 6.20 15.14 -12.40
N ASN A 59 5.60 15.44 -13.55
CA ASN A 59 6.30 16.01 -14.70
C ASN A 59 7.46 15.13 -15.16
N VAL A 60 7.21 13.84 -15.27
CA VAL A 60 8.17 12.84 -15.75
C VAL A 60 7.48 11.92 -16.75
N VAL A 61 8.25 11.07 -17.43
CA VAL A 61 7.68 10.04 -18.31
C VAL A 61 7.25 8.83 -17.51
N THR A 62 6.32 8.03 -18.04
CA THR A 62 5.78 6.86 -17.34
C THR A 62 6.88 5.85 -16.98
N ARG A 63 7.90 5.73 -17.80
CA ARG A 63 9.06 4.87 -17.51
C ARG A 63 9.72 5.24 -16.19
N THR A 64 9.85 6.55 -15.93
CA THR A 64 10.41 7.05 -14.67
C THR A 64 9.49 6.72 -13.49
N VAL A 65 8.17 6.85 -13.69
CA VAL A 65 7.20 6.47 -12.64
C VAL A 65 7.36 4.99 -12.27
N HIS A 66 7.52 4.12 -13.24
CA HIS A 66 7.73 2.69 -12.99
C HIS A 66 9.03 2.42 -12.23
N LYS A 67 10.10 3.16 -12.52
CA LYS A 67 11.35 3.05 -11.76
C LYS A 67 11.16 3.46 -10.31
N ILE A 68 10.47 4.57 -10.08
CA ILE A 68 10.18 5.06 -8.72
C ILE A 68 9.32 4.04 -7.99
N LYS A 69 8.27 3.54 -8.63
CA LYS A 69 7.40 2.50 -8.07
C LYS A 69 8.21 1.26 -7.66
N ASN A 70 9.06 0.76 -8.54
CA ASN A 70 9.82 -0.45 -8.26
C ASN A 70 10.76 -0.28 -7.07
N ARG A 71 11.42 0.87 -6.95
CA ARG A 71 12.25 1.19 -5.79
C ARG A 71 11.43 1.24 -4.50
N ALA A 72 10.25 1.89 -4.59
CA ALA A 72 9.35 1.96 -3.43
C ALA A 72 8.86 0.58 -3.00
N LEU A 73 8.47 -0.25 -3.96
CA LEU A 73 8.00 -1.61 -3.66
C LEU A 73 9.09 -2.48 -3.05
N ASP A 74 10.32 -2.36 -3.53
CA ASP A 74 11.45 -3.09 -2.96
C ASP A 74 11.68 -2.69 -1.49
N ARG A 75 11.61 -1.40 -1.20
CA ARG A 75 11.77 -0.89 0.16
C ARG A 75 10.62 -1.33 1.07
N LEU A 76 9.39 -1.24 0.57
CA LEU A 76 8.21 -1.68 1.33
C LEU A 76 8.26 -3.19 1.61
N ALA A 77 8.65 -3.98 0.62
CA ALA A 77 8.79 -5.43 0.80
C ALA A 77 9.83 -5.74 1.88
N ALA A 78 10.94 -5.02 1.91
CA ALA A 78 11.96 -5.19 2.94
C ALA A 78 11.42 -4.85 4.33
N MET A 79 10.63 -3.78 4.45
CA MET A 79 10.00 -3.37 5.73
C MET A 79 9.04 -4.46 6.22
N TYR A 80 8.17 -4.97 5.35
CA TYR A 80 7.23 -6.03 5.69
C TYR A 80 7.96 -7.31 6.10
N THR A 81 8.97 -7.71 5.35
CA THR A 81 9.75 -8.91 5.66
C THR A 81 10.43 -8.78 7.02
N PHE A 82 10.99 -7.61 7.32
CA PHE A 82 11.66 -7.39 8.60
C PHE A 82 10.65 -7.42 9.76
N ALA A 83 9.49 -6.77 9.58
CA ALA A 83 8.46 -6.71 10.61
C ALA A 83 7.85 -8.10 10.91
N ASP A 84 7.77 -8.98 9.91
CA ASP A 84 7.17 -10.29 10.04
C ASP A 84 8.15 -11.36 10.52
N ARG A 85 9.42 -10.99 10.72
CA ARG A 85 10.40 -11.96 11.26
C ARG A 85 10.05 -12.33 12.69
N PRO A 86 10.11 -13.63 13.02
CA PRO A 86 9.90 -14.03 14.41
C PRO A 86 10.97 -13.40 15.31
N GLN A 87 10.50 -12.80 16.38
CA GLN A 87 11.40 -12.23 17.38
C GLN A 87 12.05 -13.35 18.20
N PRO A 88 13.34 -13.29 18.47
CA PRO A 88 13.98 -14.29 19.32
C PRO A 88 13.49 -14.26 20.75
#